data_e82be11832ad80c43e904992459465e8
#
_entry.id   e82be11832ad80c43e904992459465e8
#
_cell.length_a   1.000
_cell.length_b   1.000
_cell.length_c   1.000
_cell.angle_alpha   90.00
_cell.angle_beta   90.00
_cell.angle_gamma   90.00
#
_symmetry.space_group_name_H-M   'P 1'
#
loop_
_entity.id
_entity.type
_entity.pdbx_description
1 polymer ?
#
loop_
_entity_poly.entity_id
_entity_poly.type
_entity_poly.pdbx_seq_one_letter_code
_entity_poly.pdbx_strand_id
1 'polypeptide(L)'
;MSFSTVKSAAMEGLAVEMVYVEADVSNGLPIFHMVGYLSSEVKEAAERVRSAVRNSGLEFPAKRVVINLSPATMRKRGASFDLPIAVAILTSLGVLQQNRRMKDCMIIGELGLDGQVRKVPGILSMVSVSYTHL
;
A
#
# COMPACT_ATOMS: atom_id res chain seq x y z
N MET A 1 -5.56 8.40 -14.45
CA MET A 1 -4.60 8.62 -15.53
C MET A 1 -3.26 8.94 -14.94
N SER A 2 -2.97 8.26 -13.94
CA SER A 2 -1.75 8.58 -13.22
C SER A 2 -1.21 7.33 -12.59
N PHE A 3 0.09 7.31 -12.50
CA PHE A 3 0.86 6.23 -11.92
C PHE A 3 1.65 6.77 -10.73
N SER A 4 1.73 5.98 -9.67
CA SER A 4 2.56 6.33 -8.51
C SER A 4 3.19 5.09 -7.91
N THR A 5 4.28 5.29 -7.19
CA THR A 5 4.98 4.23 -6.47
C THR A 5 5.22 4.69 -5.03
N VAL A 6 4.91 3.80 -4.09
CA VAL A 6 5.15 4.01 -2.66
C VAL A 6 6.01 2.84 -2.18
N LYS A 7 7.01 3.15 -1.37
CA LYS A 7 7.88 2.13 -0.78
C LYS A 7 7.25 1.60 0.51
N SER A 8 7.32 0.29 0.66
CA SER A 8 6.94 -0.39 1.88
C SER A 8 7.97 -1.47 2.17
N ALA A 9 7.71 -2.27 3.17
CA ALA A 9 8.62 -3.36 3.54
C ALA A 9 7.86 -4.51 4.16
N ALA A 10 8.47 -5.68 4.12
CA ALA A 10 7.97 -6.88 4.77
C ALA A 10 9.12 -7.60 5.46
N MET A 11 8.80 -8.29 6.55
CA MET A 11 9.74 -9.21 7.18
C MET A 11 9.60 -10.57 6.53
N GLU A 12 10.75 -11.15 6.17
CA GLU A 12 10.82 -12.54 5.75
C GLU A 12 11.91 -13.22 6.58
N GLY A 13 11.48 -13.99 7.59
CA GLY A 13 12.38 -14.47 8.62
C GLY A 13 13.00 -13.29 9.37
N LEU A 14 14.32 -13.19 9.36
CA LEU A 14 15.06 -12.08 10.00
C LEU A 14 15.44 -10.98 9.00
N ALA A 15 15.09 -11.14 7.75
CA ALA A 15 15.42 -10.17 6.70
C ALA A 15 14.26 -9.22 6.47
N VAL A 16 14.61 -7.97 6.11
CA VAL A 16 13.63 -6.99 5.64
C VAL A 16 13.75 -6.91 4.12
N GLU A 17 12.64 -7.11 3.45
CA GLU A 17 12.56 -7.00 2.01
C GLU A 17 11.78 -5.75 1.63
N MET A 18 12.31 -4.98 0.68
CA MET A 18 11.60 -3.83 0.15
C MET A 18 10.44 -4.29 -0.73
N VAL A 19 9.31 -3.62 -0.54
CA VAL A 19 8.13 -3.84 -1.36
C VAL A 19 7.77 -2.52 -2.02
N TYR A 20 7.61 -2.53 -3.34
CA TYR A 20 7.17 -1.36 -4.07
C TYR A 20 5.70 -1.50 -4.38
N VAL A 21 4.92 -0.56 -3.89
CA VAL A 21 3.48 -0.52 -4.11
C VAL A 21 3.23 0.44 -5.26
N GLU A 22 2.83 -0.10 -6.39
CA GLU A 22 2.58 0.65 -7.60
C GLU A 22 1.08 0.77 -7.82
N ALA A 23 0.62 1.98 -8.10
CA ALA A 23 -0.78 2.24 -8.38
C ALA A 23 -0.92 2.85 -9.77
N ASP A 24 -1.81 2.28 -10.55
CA ASP A 24 -2.20 2.82 -11.84
C ASP A 24 -3.70 3.09 -11.81
N VAL A 25 -4.07 4.35 -11.93
CA VAL A 25 -5.47 4.79 -11.93
C VAL A 25 -5.78 5.36 -13.31
N SER A 26 -6.71 4.73 -14.00
CA SER A 26 -7.05 5.12 -15.38
C SER A 26 -8.56 5.07 -15.59
N ASN A 27 -9.00 5.67 -16.69
CA ASN A 27 -10.39 5.57 -17.10
C ASN A 27 -10.70 4.15 -17.56
N GLY A 28 -11.91 3.68 -17.29
CA GLY A 28 -12.33 2.34 -17.64
C GLY A 28 -13.39 1.85 -16.68
N LEU A 29 -13.68 0.58 -16.75
CA LEU A 29 -14.61 -0.06 -15.81
C LEU A 29 -14.11 0.13 -14.39
N PRO A 30 -14.99 0.53 -13.45
CA PRO A 30 -14.58 0.74 -12.06
C PRO A 30 -14.28 -0.59 -11.40
N ILE A 31 -13.01 -0.98 -11.42
CA ILE A 31 -12.51 -2.18 -10.78
C ILE A 31 -11.35 -1.82 -9.86
N PHE A 32 -11.12 -2.64 -8.86
CA PHE A 32 -9.96 -2.56 -8.00
C PHE A 32 -9.24 -3.91 -8.11
N HIS A 33 -8.15 -3.92 -8.87
CA HIS A 33 -7.42 -5.16 -9.17
C HIS A 33 -6.07 -5.18 -8.47
N MET A 34 -5.82 -6.27 -7.72
CA MET A 34 -4.56 -6.47 -7.00
C MET A 34 -3.71 -7.47 -7.75
N VAL A 35 -2.45 -7.12 -7.98
CA VAL A 35 -1.50 -7.93 -8.75
C VAL A 35 -0.26 -8.21 -7.89
N GLY A 36 0.29 -9.41 -8.03
CA GLY A 36 1.48 -9.85 -7.36
C GLY A 36 1.30 -11.20 -6.70
N TYR A 37 2.33 -11.65 -6.00
CA TYR A 37 2.25 -12.87 -5.22
C TYR A 37 1.70 -12.54 -3.82
N LEU A 38 0.38 -12.69 -3.66
CA LEU A 38 -0.35 -12.12 -2.53
C LEU A 38 -1.06 -13.20 -1.74
N SER A 39 -0.97 -13.10 -0.40
CA SER A 39 -1.82 -13.90 0.49
C SER A 39 -3.26 -13.41 0.39
N SER A 40 -4.20 -14.21 0.90
CA SER A 40 -5.61 -13.80 0.96
C SER A 40 -5.80 -12.51 1.76
N GLU A 41 -5.07 -12.34 2.85
CA GLU A 41 -5.14 -11.14 3.69
C GLU A 41 -4.72 -9.88 2.92
N VAL A 42 -3.70 -9.99 2.06
CA VAL A 42 -3.27 -8.87 1.23
C VAL A 42 -4.33 -8.55 0.17
N LYS A 43 -4.93 -9.59 -0.43
CA LYS A 43 -6.01 -9.38 -1.41
C LYS A 43 -7.21 -8.67 -0.79
N GLU A 44 -7.50 -8.95 0.47
CA GLU A 44 -8.58 -8.29 1.22
C GLU A 44 -8.32 -6.80 1.46
N ALA A 45 -7.08 -6.33 1.27
CA ALA A 45 -6.75 -4.92 1.40
C ALA A 45 -7.63 -4.04 0.52
N ALA A 46 -8.06 -4.54 -0.64
CA ALA A 46 -8.93 -3.79 -1.53
C ALA A 46 -10.19 -3.30 -0.81
N GLU A 47 -10.81 -4.16 -0.01
CA GLU A 47 -12.03 -3.79 0.73
C GLU A 47 -11.71 -2.84 1.88
N ARG A 48 -10.64 -3.10 2.63
CA ARG A 48 -10.26 -2.22 3.74
C ARG A 48 -9.90 -0.82 3.24
N VAL A 49 -9.13 -0.74 2.17
CA VAL A 49 -8.72 0.55 1.59
C VAL A 49 -9.93 1.33 1.05
N ARG A 50 -10.81 0.64 0.32
CA ARG A 50 -12.01 1.29 -0.23
C ARG A 50 -12.87 1.88 0.87
N SER A 51 -13.15 1.11 1.91
CA SER A 51 -13.97 1.56 3.04
C SER A 51 -13.29 2.66 3.82
N ALA A 52 -11.99 2.51 4.10
CA ALA A 52 -11.23 3.50 4.85
C ALA A 52 -11.20 4.85 4.14
N VAL A 53 -10.97 4.86 2.84
CA VAL A 53 -10.96 6.10 2.06
C VAL A 53 -12.34 6.78 2.10
N ARG A 54 -13.41 6.02 1.89
CA ARG A 54 -14.78 6.57 1.94
C ARG A 54 -15.11 7.13 3.32
N ASN A 55 -14.77 6.39 4.36
CA ASN A 55 -15.11 6.78 5.73
C ASN A 55 -14.20 7.89 6.26
N SER A 56 -13.16 8.24 5.54
CA SER A 56 -12.32 9.41 5.83
C SER A 56 -12.83 10.68 5.15
N GLY A 57 -13.98 10.62 4.48
CA GLY A 57 -14.57 11.77 3.79
C GLY A 57 -14.02 12.01 2.40
N LEU A 58 -13.25 11.06 1.85
CA LEU A 58 -12.71 11.14 0.50
C LEU A 58 -13.53 10.24 -0.43
N GLU A 59 -13.58 10.61 -1.70
CA GLU A 59 -14.24 9.79 -2.70
C GLU A 59 -13.28 8.71 -3.18
N PHE A 60 -13.76 7.47 -3.19
CA PHE A 60 -13.02 6.41 -3.87
C PHE A 60 -13.35 6.50 -5.35
N PRO A 61 -12.35 6.45 -6.25
CA PRO A 61 -12.57 6.75 -7.67
C PRO A 61 -13.41 5.67 -8.35
N ALA A 62 -14.37 6.11 -9.18
CA ALA A 62 -15.10 5.25 -10.10
C ALA A 62 -14.26 5.05 -11.35
N LYS A 63 -13.07 4.51 -11.18
CA LYS A 63 -12.07 4.33 -12.24
C LYS A 63 -11.45 2.95 -12.14
N ARG A 64 -10.68 2.59 -13.13
CA ARG A 64 -9.91 1.35 -13.10
C ARG A 64 -8.67 1.58 -12.24
N VAL A 65 -8.62 0.87 -11.13
CA VAL A 65 -7.49 0.93 -10.19
C VAL A 65 -6.76 -0.40 -10.23
N VAL A 66 -5.48 -0.37 -10.54
CA VAL A 66 -4.61 -1.55 -10.51
C VAL A 66 -3.49 -1.27 -9.53
N ILE A 67 -3.33 -2.18 -8.59
CA ILE A 67 -2.25 -2.14 -7.60
C ILE A 67 -1.34 -3.34 -7.84
N ASN A 68 -0.06 -3.07 -8.00
CA ASN A 68 0.96 -4.12 -8.10
C ASN A 68 1.89 -4.04 -6.89
N LEU A 69 2.08 -5.16 -6.21
CA LEU A 69 3.04 -5.27 -5.12
C LEU A 69 4.26 -6.05 -5.59
N SER A 70 5.34 -5.34 -5.82
CA SER A 70 6.59 -5.86 -6.38
C SER A 70 7.62 -6.06 -5.26
N PRO A 71 8.51 -7.06 -5.33
CA PRO A 71 8.70 -8.00 -6.45
C PRO A 71 7.68 -9.15 -6.43
N ALA A 72 7.40 -9.70 -7.61
CA ALA A 72 6.44 -10.80 -7.76
C ALA A 72 6.97 -12.14 -7.24
N THR A 73 8.28 -12.24 -7.01
CA THR A 73 8.94 -13.47 -6.53
C THR A 73 8.74 -13.69 -5.04
N MET A 74 8.40 -12.64 -4.29
CA MET A 74 8.21 -12.71 -2.85
C MET A 74 6.72 -12.66 -2.52
N ARG A 75 6.26 -13.60 -1.68
CA ARG A 75 4.88 -13.61 -1.22
C ARG A 75 4.66 -12.52 -0.17
N LYS A 76 3.67 -11.65 -0.39
CA LYS A 76 3.28 -10.61 0.56
C LYS A 76 2.17 -11.14 1.44
N ARG A 77 2.26 -10.88 2.73
CA ARG A 77 1.35 -11.39 3.76
C ARG A 77 0.91 -10.28 4.69
N GLY A 78 -0.19 -10.50 5.37
CA GLY A 78 -0.69 -9.62 6.41
C GLY A 78 -1.41 -8.40 5.87
N ALA A 79 -1.69 -7.46 6.76
CA ALA A 79 -2.49 -6.27 6.44
C ALA A 79 -1.66 -4.98 6.41
N SER A 80 -0.34 -5.08 6.50
CA SER A 80 0.56 -3.93 6.61
C SER A 80 0.66 -3.11 5.33
N PHE A 81 0.18 -3.63 4.21
CA PHE A 81 0.21 -2.93 2.93
C PHE A 81 -1.01 -2.05 2.69
N ASP A 82 -2.00 -2.09 3.58
CA ASP A 82 -3.22 -1.29 3.43
C ASP A 82 -2.91 0.20 3.27
N LEU A 83 -2.14 0.75 4.19
CA LEU A 83 -1.83 2.18 4.18
C LEU A 83 -1.02 2.59 2.95
N PRO A 84 0.07 1.90 2.59
CA PRO A 84 0.80 2.28 1.36
C PRO A 84 -0.05 2.14 0.10
N ILE A 85 -0.97 1.18 0.03
CA ILE A 85 -1.89 1.07 -1.10
C ILE A 85 -2.79 2.29 -1.18
N ALA A 86 -3.39 2.69 -0.05
CA ALA A 86 -4.25 3.88 0.01
C ALA A 86 -3.47 5.14 -0.39
N VAL A 87 -2.25 5.30 0.13
CA VAL A 87 -1.40 6.44 -0.19
C VAL A 87 -1.06 6.47 -1.69
N ALA A 88 -0.75 5.31 -2.27
CA ALA A 88 -0.43 5.23 -3.71
C ALA A 88 -1.64 5.63 -4.57
N ILE A 89 -2.84 5.18 -4.22
CA ILE A 89 -4.06 5.55 -4.93
C ILE A 89 -4.31 7.05 -4.82
N LEU A 90 -4.25 7.60 -3.61
CA LEU A 90 -4.50 9.02 -3.38
C LEU A 90 -3.46 9.91 -4.07
N THR A 91 -2.22 9.45 -4.13
CA THR A 91 -1.17 10.15 -4.87
C THR A 91 -1.46 10.13 -6.38
N SER A 92 -1.87 8.98 -6.91
CA SER A 92 -2.23 8.86 -8.32
C SER A 92 -3.42 9.74 -8.69
N LEU A 93 -4.32 9.99 -7.75
CA LEU A 93 -5.48 10.87 -7.94
C LEU A 93 -5.16 12.34 -7.77
N GLY A 94 -3.96 12.67 -7.31
CA GLY A 94 -3.58 14.06 -7.03
C GLY A 94 -4.12 14.60 -5.71
N VAL A 95 -4.74 13.77 -4.88
CA VAL A 95 -5.20 14.17 -3.54
C VAL A 95 -4.00 14.39 -2.62
N LEU A 96 -3.00 13.54 -2.74
CA LEU A 96 -1.72 13.70 -2.06
C LEU A 96 -0.66 14.06 -3.08
N GLN A 97 0.20 15.01 -2.73
CA GLN A 97 1.34 15.37 -3.58
C GLN A 97 2.54 14.51 -3.24
N GLN A 98 3.14 13.93 -4.27
CA GLN A 98 4.36 13.16 -4.10
C GLN A 98 5.54 14.12 -4.04
N ASN A 99 6.15 14.25 -2.87
CA ASN A 99 7.34 15.07 -2.68
C ASN A 99 8.54 14.16 -2.37
N ARG A 100 9.73 14.78 -2.27
CA ARG A 100 10.98 14.06 -1.99
C ARG A 100 10.87 13.26 -0.68
N ARG A 101 10.25 13.85 0.33
CA ARG A 101 10.13 13.22 1.64
C ARG A 101 9.32 11.93 1.58
N MET A 102 8.24 11.94 0.82
CA MET A 102 7.40 10.74 0.64
C MET A 102 8.16 9.66 -0.12
N LYS A 103 8.96 10.02 -1.11
CA LYS A 103 9.76 9.04 -1.88
C LYS A 103 10.82 8.35 -1.04
N ASP A 104 11.31 9.02 -0.01
CA ASP A 104 12.37 8.50 0.86
C ASP A 104 11.83 7.74 2.07
N CYS A 105 10.51 7.68 2.24
CA CYS A 105 9.88 7.01 3.37
C CYS A 105 9.37 5.63 2.98
N MET A 106 9.48 4.70 3.92
CA MET A 106 8.72 3.47 3.88
C MET A 106 7.41 3.70 4.62
N ILE A 107 6.31 3.32 3.99
CA ILE A 107 4.97 3.47 4.57
C ILE A 107 4.42 2.10 4.89
N ILE A 108 4.05 1.89 6.14
CA ILE A 108 3.56 0.61 6.65
C ILE A 108 2.39 0.90 7.57
N GLY A 109 1.30 0.17 7.41
CA GLY A 109 0.17 0.30 8.32
C GLY A 109 -1.04 -0.51 7.87
N GLU A 110 -1.81 -0.98 8.83
CA GLU A 110 -3.10 -1.59 8.61
C GLU A 110 -4.18 -0.51 8.71
N LEU A 111 -5.22 -0.61 7.91
CA LEU A 111 -6.35 0.30 7.96
C LEU A 111 -7.57 -0.40 8.54
N GLY A 112 -8.21 0.26 9.50
CA GLY A 112 -9.56 -0.09 9.87
C GLY A 112 -10.54 0.44 8.82
N LEU A 113 -11.73 -0.14 8.77
CA LEU A 113 -12.77 0.31 7.83
C LEU A 113 -13.18 1.76 8.10
N ASP A 114 -12.94 2.24 9.31
CA ASP A 114 -13.19 3.62 9.73
C ASP A 114 -12.13 4.62 9.25
N GLY A 115 -11.07 4.14 8.62
CA GLY A 115 -9.97 4.98 8.13
C GLY A 115 -8.84 5.18 9.11
N GLN A 116 -8.92 4.60 10.31
CA GLN A 116 -7.83 4.73 11.27
C GLN A 116 -6.69 3.78 10.94
N VAL A 117 -5.46 4.27 11.14
CA VAL A 117 -4.26 3.46 10.98
C VAL A 117 -4.06 2.62 12.24
N ARG A 118 -3.89 1.33 12.07
CA ARG A 118 -3.71 0.39 13.17
C ARG A 118 -2.26 -0.11 13.21
N LYS A 119 -1.85 -0.55 14.39
CA LYS A 119 -0.51 -1.08 14.63
C LYS A 119 -0.27 -2.34 13.80
N VAL A 120 0.98 -2.50 13.38
CA VAL A 120 1.44 -3.68 12.66
C VAL A 120 2.45 -4.41 13.53
N PRO A 121 2.26 -5.71 13.77
CA PRO A 121 3.26 -6.49 14.51
C PRO A 121 4.62 -6.49 13.82
N GLY A 122 5.68 -6.41 14.60
CA GLY A 122 7.05 -6.49 14.08
C GLY A 122 7.57 -5.22 13.44
N ILE A 123 6.84 -4.10 13.49
CA ILE A 123 7.25 -2.86 12.83
C ILE A 123 8.59 -2.34 13.40
N LEU A 124 8.80 -2.45 14.69
CA LEU A 124 10.06 -2.01 15.30
C LEU A 124 11.24 -2.84 14.80
N SER A 125 11.06 -4.14 14.67
CA SER A 125 12.08 -5.02 14.11
C SER A 125 12.39 -4.69 12.66
N MET A 126 11.37 -4.40 11.84
CA MET A 126 11.54 -3.99 10.46
C MET A 126 12.33 -2.70 10.35
N VAL A 127 11.99 -1.70 11.14
CA VAL A 127 12.68 -0.42 11.13
C VAL A 127 14.13 -0.58 11.54
N SER A 128 14.39 -1.34 12.59
CA SER A 128 15.74 -1.59 13.08
C SER A 128 16.62 -2.28 12.03
N VAL A 129 16.11 -3.32 11.38
CA VAL A 129 16.87 -4.05 10.36
C VAL A 129 17.08 -3.21 9.11
N SER A 130 16.07 -2.48 8.65
CA SER A 130 16.20 -1.64 7.47
C SER A 130 17.19 -0.49 7.70
N TYR A 131 17.23 0.08 8.90
CA TYR A 131 18.21 1.12 9.24
C TYR A 131 19.64 0.57 9.16
N THR A 132 19.84 -0.68 9.57
CA THR A 132 21.15 -1.34 9.52
C THR A 132 21.63 -1.57 8.09
N HIS A 133 20.70 -1.74 7.16
CA HIS A 133 21.00 -2.03 5.75
C HIS A 133 21.01 -0.80 4.85
N LEU A 134 20.72 0.34 5.41
CA LEU A 134 20.81 1.60 4.68
C LEU A 134 22.26 2.13 4.73
#